data_42c1ab15c5c79390f8db3f2507d2659c
#
_entry.id   42c1ab15c5c79390f8db3f2507d2659c
#
_cell.length_a   1.000
_cell.length_b   1.000
_cell.length_c   1.000
_cell.angle_alpha   90.00
_cell.angle_beta   90.00
_cell.angle_gamma   90.00
#
_symmetry.space_group_name_H-M   'P 1'
#
loop_
_entity.id
_entity.type
_entity.pdbx_description
1 polymer ?
#
loop_
_entity_poly.entity_id
_entity_poly.type
_entity_poly.pdbx_seq_one_letter_code
_entity_poly.pdbx_strand_id
1 'polypeptide(L)'
;FCIMPLLVYAGLIISYHLIQIEADRNYYSKFCQISSKINCRKVIASKVHLFSYRISLADCNFLIFSTIIVCLLISNELTVFMLVSIFSLCLTPILIILVVYQAFILKYWCLLCLCISFIYLLIGGCYFTYLNDYNIDFPLLQYKIIQNLTLSFIIAFTITLAVKRNLKTLILLKSERIASFTIKRNYNVLQNLLTEGEFIDLNYQNAMFLGDKDSYLSITTIITPFCPYCKAIVKEMLYLYNAYPIKWVIILNGSPSFPDINNQQLHWEEIYKLNKDEFVNELHKFANDKNNKTTKIKASEQTKRDFFNRLKLLEANRIDKSPTILINGKILSRYYNIRDFKYIINDLIEKI
;
A
#
# COMPACT_ATOMS: atom_id res chain seq x y z
N PHE A 1 22.93 -17.34 -29.02
CA PHE A 1 22.86 -17.64 -27.57
C PHE A 1 22.13 -16.57 -26.77
N CYS A 2 22.30 -15.27 -27.04
CA CYS A 2 21.71 -14.19 -26.23
C CYS A 2 20.17 -14.01 -26.38
N ILE A 3 19.56 -14.47 -27.47
CA ILE A 3 18.12 -14.22 -27.74
C ILE A 3 17.22 -15.11 -26.87
N MET A 4 17.59 -16.37 -26.68
CA MET A 4 16.75 -17.33 -25.94
C MET A 4 16.50 -16.95 -24.47
N PRO A 5 17.51 -16.58 -23.67
CA PRO A 5 17.28 -16.11 -22.29
C PRO A 5 16.36 -14.88 -22.23
N LEU A 6 16.46 -13.96 -23.20
CA LEU A 6 15.58 -12.79 -23.28
C LEU A 6 14.12 -13.17 -23.56
N LEU A 7 13.90 -14.14 -24.47
CA LEU A 7 12.56 -14.66 -24.77
C LEU A 7 11.94 -15.35 -23.54
N VAL A 8 12.73 -16.16 -22.85
CA VAL A 8 12.28 -16.85 -21.63
C VAL A 8 11.95 -15.85 -20.53
N TYR A 9 12.78 -14.82 -20.35
CA TYR A 9 12.51 -13.74 -19.39
C TYR A 9 11.23 -12.96 -19.72
N ALA A 10 11.02 -12.64 -21.01
CA ALA A 10 9.78 -12.02 -21.47
C ALA A 10 8.56 -12.91 -21.17
N GLY A 11 8.66 -14.22 -21.43
CA GLY A 11 7.63 -15.20 -21.10
C GLY A 11 7.31 -15.26 -19.61
N LEU A 12 8.33 -15.16 -18.76
CA LEU A 12 8.16 -15.14 -17.31
C LEU A 12 7.37 -13.89 -16.86
N ILE A 13 7.72 -12.71 -17.37
CA ILE A 13 7.02 -11.45 -17.04
C ILE A 13 5.55 -11.54 -17.47
N ILE A 14 5.28 -12.01 -18.67
CA ILE A 14 3.92 -12.12 -19.18
C ILE A 14 3.11 -13.13 -18.37
N SER A 15 3.69 -14.26 -18.00
CA SER A 15 3.06 -15.28 -17.16
C SER A 15 2.74 -14.74 -15.75
N TYR A 16 3.64 -13.93 -15.18
CA TYR A 16 3.39 -13.24 -13.90
C TYR A 16 2.20 -12.28 -13.99
N HIS A 17 2.09 -11.50 -15.07
CA HIS A 17 0.93 -10.64 -15.30
C HIS A 17 -0.37 -11.43 -15.45
N LEU A 18 -0.33 -12.61 -16.08
CA LEU A 18 -1.50 -13.49 -16.17
C LEU A 18 -1.95 -13.98 -14.78
N ILE A 19 -1.02 -14.37 -13.91
CA ILE A 19 -1.33 -14.74 -12.52
C ILE A 19 -1.96 -13.56 -11.77
N GLN A 20 -1.47 -12.34 -11.96
CA GLN A 20 -2.06 -11.14 -11.34
C GLN A 20 -3.50 -10.89 -11.82
N ILE A 21 -3.77 -11.02 -13.13
CA ILE A 21 -5.12 -10.84 -13.70
C ILE A 21 -6.09 -11.91 -13.17
N GLU A 22 -5.61 -13.13 -12.98
CA GLU A 22 -6.39 -14.23 -12.41
C GLU A 22 -6.70 -13.99 -10.92
N ALA A 23 -5.70 -13.55 -10.15
CA ALA A 23 -5.80 -13.39 -8.71
C ALA A 23 -6.62 -12.15 -8.29
N ASP A 24 -6.42 -11.00 -8.95
CA ASP A 24 -7.10 -9.73 -8.61
C ASP A 24 -8.17 -9.37 -9.62
N ARG A 25 -9.44 -9.48 -9.24
CA ARG A 25 -10.59 -9.09 -10.08
C ARG A 25 -10.57 -7.61 -10.49
N ASN A 26 -9.87 -6.77 -9.75
CA ASN A 26 -9.77 -5.33 -10.00
C ASN A 26 -8.47 -4.93 -10.71
N TYR A 27 -7.59 -5.88 -10.99
CA TYR A 27 -6.36 -5.61 -11.72
C TYR A 27 -6.66 -5.44 -13.22
N TYR A 28 -6.41 -4.24 -13.74
CA TYR A 28 -6.57 -3.90 -15.16
C TYR A 28 -5.20 -3.79 -15.82
N SER A 29 -4.90 -4.71 -16.72
CA SER A 29 -3.82 -4.52 -17.67
C SER A 29 -4.34 -3.71 -18.87
N LYS A 30 -3.69 -2.59 -19.20
CA LYS A 30 -4.03 -1.75 -20.36
C LYS A 30 -4.07 -2.56 -21.67
N PHE A 31 -3.28 -3.65 -21.74
CA PHE A 31 -3.19 -4.53 -22.90
C PHE A 31 -4.35 -5.53 -23.03
N CYS A 32 -5.17 -5.70 -22.00
CA CYS A 32 -6.21 -6.72 -21.96
C CYS A 32 -7.60 -6.24 -22.35
N GLN A 33 -7.77 -4.93 -22.66
CA GLN A 33 -9.08 -4.34 -23.04
C GLN A 33 -8.95 -3.31 -24.17
N ILE A 34 -8.21 -3.68 -25.21
CA ILE A 34 -8.01 -2.79 -26.38
C ILE A 34 -9.26 -2.76 -27.26
N SER A 35 -10.06 -3.82 -27.29
CA SER A 35 -11.31 -3.88 -28.07
C SER A 35 -12.35 -4.79 -27.39
N SER A 36 -13.59 -4.71 -27.85
CA SER A 36 -14.70 -5.55 -27.36
C SER A 36 -14.45 -7.07 -27.47
N LYS A 37 -13.61 -7.49 -28.42
CA LYS A 37 -13.23 -8.89 -28.66
C LYS A 37 -11.94 -9.31 -27.92
N ILE A 38 -11.14 -8.35 -27.41
CA ILE A 38 -9.89 -8.63 -26.67
C ILE A 38 -10.19 -8.51 -25.19
N ASN A 39 -10.29 -9.65 -24.50
CA ASN A 39 -10.59 -9.69 -23.07
C ASN A 39 -9.89 -10.88 -22.41
N CYS A 40 -8.66 -10.64 -21.90
CA CYS A 40 -7.85 -11.68 -21.24
C CYS A 40 -8.59 -12.29 -20.04
N ARG A 41 -9.38 -11.51 -19.30
CA ARG A 41 -10.09 -11.99 -18.13
C ARG A 41 -11.15 -13.04 -18.48
N LYS A 42 -11.94 -12.82 -19.54
CA LYS A 42 -12.95 -13.80 -19.98
C LYS A 42 -12.30 -15.11 -20.40
N VAL A 43 -11.12 -15.03 -21.03
CA VAL A 43 -10.36 -16.21 -21.45
C VAL A 43 -9.78 -16.93 -20.23
N ILE A 44 -9.21 -16.22 -19.27
CA ILE A 44 -8.62 -16.82 -18.05
C ILE A 44 -9.73 -17.39 -17.12
N ALA A 45 -10.88 -16.71 -17.04
CA ALA A 45 -12.00 -17.16 -16.24
C ALA A 45 -12.77 -18.34 -16.86
N SER A 46 -12.58 -18.61 -18.18
CA SER A 46 -13.10 -19.82 -18.80
C SER A 46 -12.33 -21.00 -18.20
N LYS A 47 -13.05 -21.86 -17.49
CA LYS A 47 -12.57 -22.97 -16.64
C LYS A 47 -11.72 -24.04 -17.37
N VAL A 48 -10.71 -23.66 -18.12
CA VAL A 48 -9.70 -24.58 -18.62
C VAL A 48 -8.69 -24.85 -17.50
N HIS A 49 -9.13 -25.61 -16.50
CA HIS A 49 -8.26 -26.11 -15.45
C HIS A 49 -7.71 -27.48 -15.90
N LEU A 50 -6.41 -27.53 -16.17
CA LEU A 50 -5.75 -28.78 -16.62
C LEU A 50 -5.71 -29.85 -15.51
N PHE A 51 -5.61 -29.45 -14.25
CA PHE A 51 -5.54 -30.35 -13.10
C PHE A 51 -6.19 -29.69 -11.90
N SER A 52 -7.33 -30.19 -11.44
CA SER A 52 -7.98 -29.79 -10.20
C SER A 52 -8.07 -28.24 -10.02
N TYR A 53 -9.08 -27.74 -9.35
CA TYR A 53 -9.38 -26.31 -9.14
C TYR A 53 -8.25 -25.41 -8.54
N ARG A 54 -7.03 -25.93 -8.37
CA ARG A 54 -5.93 -25.25 -7.68
C ARG A 54 -4.81 -24.72 -8.58
N ILE A 55 -4.61 -25.29 -9.78
CA ILE A 55 -3.53 -24.93 -10.70
C ILE A 55 -4.12 -24.41 -11.99
N SER A 56 -3.79 -23.17 -12.34
CA SER A 56 -4.24 -22.54 -13.58
C SER A 56 -3.22 -22.71 -14.69
N LEU A 57 -3.63 -22.43 -15.92
CA LEU A 57 -2.74 -22.38 -17.06
C LEU A 57 -1.66 -21.30 -16.90
N ALA A 58 -1.99 -20.19 -16.25
CA ALA A 58 -1.04 -19.13 -15.94
C ALA A 58 0.05 -19.62 -14.97
N ASP A 59 -0.31 -20.38 -13.93
CA ASP A 59 0.63 -20.99 -12.99
C ASP A 59 1.58 -21.96 -13.71
N CYS A 60 1.04 -22.80 -14.62
CA CYS A 60 1.85 -23.75 -15.41
C CYS A 60 2.87 -23.01 -16.29
N ASN A 61 2.47 -21.96 -17.00
CA ASN A 61 3.38 -21.17 -17.83
C ASN A 61 4.48 -20.51 -16.99
N PHE A 62 4.11 -19.92 -15.84
CA PHE A 62 5.08 -19.31 -14.92
C PHE A 62 6.09 -20.34 -14.39
N LEU A 63 5.61 -21.53 -14.01
CA LEU A 63 6.46 -22.63 -13.56
C LEU A 63 7.44 -23.08 -14.65
N ILE A 64 6.95 -23.25 -15.89
CA ILE A 64 7.80 -23.68 -17.03
C ILE A 64 8.89 -22.63 -17.29
N PHE A 65 8.54 -21.35 -17.47
CA PHE A 65 9.52 -20.30 -17.73
C PHE A 65 10.50 -20.12 -16.55
N SER A 66 10.03 -20.22 -15.30
CA SER A 66 10.91 -20.20 -14.12
C SER A 66 11.87 -21.38 -14.12
N THR A 67 11.41 -22.59 -14.45
CA THR A 67 12.26 -23.78 -14.53
C THR A 67 13.33 -23.59 -15.60
N ILE A 68 12.95 -23.08 -16.78
CA ILE A 68 13.91 -22.83 -17.87
C ILE A 68 14.97 -21.82 -17.44
N ILE A 69 14.58 -20.70 -16.83
CA ILE A 69 15.54 -19.68 -16.35
C ILE A 69 16.51 -20.28 -15.33
N VAL A 70 16.00 -20.98 -14.31
CA VAL A 70 16.84 -21.60 -13.28
C VAL A 70 17.79 -22.64 -13.92
N CYS A 71 17.30 -23.43 -14.87
CA CYS A 71 18.10 -24.40 -15.57
C CYS A 71 19.23 -23.74 -16.39
N LEU A 72 18.93 -22.64 -17.09
CA LEU A 72 19.92 -21.85 -17.84
C LEU A 72 20.95 -21.17 -16.95
N LEU A 73 20.60 -20.81 -15.71
CA LEU A 73 21.53 -20.25 -14.74
C LEU A 73 22.47 -21.30 -14.13
N ILE A 74 22.00 -22.54 -13.96
CA ILE A 74 22.79 -23.63 -13.39
C ILE A 74 23.71 -24.26 -14.44
N SER A 75 23.24 -24.34 -15.70
CA SER A 75 23.94 -25.04 -16.78
C SER A 75 23.96 -24.21 -18.06
N ASN A 76 25.13 -23.79 -18.49
CA ASN A 76 25.32 -23.11 -19.79
C ASN A 76 25.67 -24.10 -20.91
N GLU A 77 25.27 -25.37 -20.77
CA GLU A 77 25.56 -26.40 -21.78
C GLU A 77 24.61 -26.26 -22.97
N LEU A 78 25.16 -26.40 -24.19
CA LEU A 78 24.41 -26.38 -25.45
C LEU A 78 23.23 -27.36 -25.44
N THR A 79 23.43 -28.52 -24.83
CA THR A 79 22.45 -29.59 -24.69
C THR A 79 21.19 -29.14 -23.98
N VAL A 80 21.30 -28.25 -22.97
CA VAL A 80 20.15 -27.68 -22.24
C VAL A 80 19.34 -26.77 -23.16
N PHE A 81 19.98 -25.92 -23.96
CA PHE A 81 19.31 -25.04 -24.93
C PHE A 81 18.53 -25.87 -25.97
N MET A 82 19.10 -26.95 -26.43
CA MET A 82 18.41 -27.85 -27.36
C MET A 82 17.22 -28.54 -26.73
N LEU A 83 17.36 -29.08 -25.53
CA LEU A 83 16.25 -29.72 -24.82
C LEU A 83 15.09 -28.75 -24.58
N VAL A 84 15.38 -27.51 -24.22
CA VAL A 84 14.38 -26.46 -24.06
C VAL A 84 13.66 -26.14 -25.36
N SER A 85 14.42 -26.09 -26.48
CA SER A 85 13.84 -25.84 -27.80
C SER A 85 12.97 -27.01 -28.27
N ILE A 86 13.40 -28.25 -28.10
CA ILE A 86 12.61 -29.47 -28.41
C ILE A 86 11.32 -29.48 -27.54
N PHE A 87 11.44 -29.22 -26.23
CA PHE A 87 10.30 -29.17 -25.34
C PHE A 87 9.27 -28.10 -25.79
N SER A 88 9.75 -26.93 -26.22
CA SER A 88 8.89 -25.86 -26.73
C SER A 88 8.20 -26.27 -28.04
N LEU A 89 8.84 -27.00 -28.92
CA LEU A 89 8.24 -27.58 -30.13
C LEU A 89 7.16 -28.59 -29.77
N CYS A 90 7.40 -29.47 -28.80
CA CYS A 90 6.41 -30.45 -28.34
C CYS A 90 5.17 -29.80 -27.71
N LEU A 91 5.28 -28.58 -27.18
CA LEU A 91 4.12 -27.82 -26.67
C LEU A 91 3.32 -27.18 -27.81
N THR A 92 3.84 -26.99 -29.00
CA THR A 92 3.21 -26.29 -30.13
C THR A 92 1.81 -26.82 -30.46
N PRO A 93 1.52 -28.13 -30.54
CA PRO A 93 0.18 -28.63 -30.80
C PRO A 93 -0.85 -28.17 -29.73
N ILE A 94 -0.43 -28.19 -28.47
CA ILE A 94 -1.31 -27.75 -27.36
C ILE A 94 -1.59 -26.26 -27.49
N LEU A 95 -0.61 -25.44 -27.85
CA LEU A 95 -0.76 -24.01 -28.07
C LEU A 95 -1.71 -23.70 -29.21
N ILE A 96 -1.63 -24.46 -30.32
CA ILE A 96 -2.55 -24.33 -31.46
C ILE A 96 -3.98 -24.64 -31.02
N ILE A 97 -4.19 -25.72 -30.26
CA ILE A 97 -5.51 -26.07 -29.71
C ILE A 97 -6.06 -24.93 -28.84
N LEU A 98 -5.25 -24.32 -27.99
CA LEU A 98 -5.66 -23.19 -27.14
C LEU A 98 -6.03 -21.96 -27.96
N VAL A 99 -5.30 -21.67 -29.04
CA VAL A 99 -5.63 -20.55 -29.96
C VAL A 99 -6.94 -20.81 -30.69
N VAL A 100 -7.15 -22.03 -31.20
CA VAL A 100 -8.40 -22.45 -31.84
C VAL A 100 -9.58 -22.37 -30.85
N TYR A 101 -9.38 -22.80 -29.61
CA TYR A 101 -10.38 -22.70 -28.55
C TYR A 101 -10.79 -21.25 -28.29
N GLN A 102 -9.83 -20.31 -28.24
CA GLN A 102 -10.12 -18.88 -28.09
C GLN A 102 -10.89 -18.33 -29.28
N ALA A 103 -10.54 -18.73 -30.52
CA ALA A 103 -11.16 -18.23 -31.74
C ALA A 103 -12.61 -18.71 -31.92
N PHE A 104 -12.85 -20.01 -31.75
CA PHE A 104 -14.11 -20.65 -32.14
C PHE A 104 -15.09 -20.89 -30.98
N ILE A 105 -14.55 -21.20 -29.79
CA ILE A 105 -15.38 -21.53 -28.62
C ILE A 105 -15.64 -20.30 -27.75
N LEU A 106 -14.59 -19.62 -27.32
CA LEU A 106 -14.71 -18.47 -26.45
C LEU A 106 -15.13 -17.21 -27.19
N LYS A 107 -14.74 -17.07 -28.45
CA LYS A 107 -14.92 -15.86 -29.29
C LYS A 107 -14.32 -14.58 -28.66
N TYR A 108 -13.38 -14.75 -27.76
CA TYR A 108 -12.57 -13.70 -27.13
C TYR A 108 -11.10 -14.04 -27.23
N TRP A 109 -10.28 -13.02 -27.47
CA TRP A 109 -8.83 -13.15 -27.59
C TRP A 109 -8.11 -12.71 -26.32
N CYS A 110 -7.15 -13.50 -25.88
CA CYS A 110 -6.21 -13.10 -24.83
C CYS A 110 -4.87 -12.75 -25.48
N LEU A 111 -4.56 -11.45 -25.58
CA LEU A 111 -3.33 -10.99 -26.20
C LEU A 111 -2.09 -11.56 -25.49
N LEU A 112 -2.10 -11.59 -24.15
CA LEU A 112 -0.99 -12.13 -23.37
C LEU A 112 -0.77 -13.63 -23.61
N CYS A 113 -1.85 -14.40 -23.77
CA CYS A 113 -1.77 -15.82 -24.11
C CYS A 113 -1.19 -16.04 -25.52
N LEU A 114 -1.57 -15.18 -26.48
CA LEU A 114 -1.00 -15.22 -27.83
C LEU A 114 0.50 -14.88 -27.82
N CYS A 115 0.91 -13.87 -27.04
CA CYS A 115 2.32 -13.54 -26.88
C CYS A 115 3.13 -14.71 -26.29
N ILE A 116 2.60 -15.40 -25.28
CA ILE A 116 3.24 -16.61 -24.73
C ILE A 116 3.36 -17.69 -25.80
N SER A 117 2.29 -17.96 -26.56
CA SER A 117 2.34 -18.94 -27.64
C SER A 117 3.38 -18.59 -28.70
N PHE A 118 3.48 -17.31 -29.06
CA PHE A 118 4.49 -16.82 -29.99
C PHE A 118 5.92 -16.97 -29.44
N ILE A 119 6.14 -16.72 -28.13
CA ILE A 119 7.44 -16.93 -27.49
C ILE A 119 7.85 -18.40 -27.54
N TYR A 120 6.94 -19.33 -27.25
CA TYR A 120 7.24 -20.76 -27.36
C TYR A 120 7.61 -21.16 -28.80
N LEU A 121 6.91 -20.61 -29.81
CA LEU A 121 7.25 -20.85 -31.23
C LEU A 121 8.66 -20.31 -31.57
N LEU A 122 9.02 -19.12 -31.09
CA LEU A 122 10.38 -18.59 -31.34
C LEU A 122 11.46 -19.42 -30.64
N ILE A 123 11.24 -19.83 -29.38
CA ILE A 123 12.17 -20.70 -28.65
C ILE A 123 12.31 -22.05 -29.38
N GLY A 124 11.19 -22.63 -29.83
CA GLY A 124 11.20 -23.86 -30.60
C GLY A 124 11.91 -23.71 -31.95
N GLY A 125 11.73 -22.55 -32.61
CA GLY A 125 12.44 -22.24 -33.87
C GLY A 125 13.96 -22.19 -33.75
N CYS A 126 14.49 -21.83 -32.58
CA CYS A 126 15.93 -21.86 -32.32
C CYS A 126 16.54 -23.27 -32.48
N TYR A 127 15.73 -24.34 -32.37
CA TYR A 127 16.19 -25.71 -32.61
C TYR A 127 16.79 -25.90 -34.01
N PHE A 128 16.16 -25.31 -35.03
CA PHE A 128 16.62 -25.42 -36.40
C PHE A 128 17.98 -24.73 -36.63
N THR A 129 18.28 -23.68 -35.93
CA THR A 129 19.58 -23.00 -35.99
C THR A 129 20.69 -23.86 -35.36
N TYR A 130 20.37 -24.58 -34.29
CA TYR A 130 21.32 -25.47 -33.63
C TYR A 130 21.63 -26.73 -34.46
N LEU A 131 20.65 -27.26 -35.19
CA LEU A 131 20.87 -28.44 -36.07
C LEU A 131 21.84 -28.16 -37.23
N ASN A 132 21.83 -26.93 -37.78
CA ASN A 132 22.69 -26.58 -38.90
C ASN A 132 24.15 -26.35 -38.49
N ASP A 133 24.38 -25.91 -37.26
CA ASP A 133 25.71 -25.48 -36.80
C ASP A 133 26.52 -26.62 -36.13
N TYR A 134 25.83 -27.69 -35.67
CA TYR A 134 26.47 -28.74 -34.87
C TYR A 134 26.03 -30.14 -35.31
N ASN A 135 27.00 -31.01 -35.66
CA ASN A 135 26.80 -32.47 -35.73
C ASN A 135 26.61 -33.01 -34.31
N ILE A 136 25.35 -33.16 -33.90
CA ILE A 136 25.02 -33.49 -32.54
C ILE A 136 24.81 -34.99 -32.44
N ASP A 137 25.79 -35.69 -31.87
CA ASP A 137 25.53 -36.97 -31.24
C ASP A 137 24.54 -36.70 -30.10
N PHE A 138 23.31 -37.24 -30.22
CA PHE A 138 22.32 -37.18 -29.15
C PHE A 138 22.98 -37.74 -27.89
N PRO A 139 23.44 -36.92 -26.93
CA PRO A 139 24.01 -37.48 -25.73
C PRO A 139 22.87 -38.16 -25.02
N LEU A 140 22.97 -39.47 -24.86
CA LEU A 140 22.19 -40.22 -23.89
C LEU A 140 22.07 -39.39 -22.65
N LEU A 141 20.84 -39.22 -22.17
CA LEU A 141 20.43 -38.37 -21.06
C LEU A 141 21.44 -38.54 -19.92
N GLN A 142 22.43 -37.64 -19.85
CA GLN A 142 23.46 -37.74 -18.83
C GLN A 142 22.80 -37.50 -17.49
N TYR A 143 23.10 -38.32 -16.49
CA TYR A 143 22.60 -38.22 -15.13
C TYR A 143 22.64 -36.79 -14.57
N LYS A 144 23.69 -36.04 -14.91
CA LYS A 144 23.89 -34.65 -14.57
C LYS A 144 22.78 -33.72 -15.11
N ILE A 145 22.28 -33.94 -16.32
CA ILE A 145 21.20 -33.13 -16.93
C ILE A 145 19.88 -33.39 -16.20
N ILE A 146 19.57 -34.65 -15.88
CA ILE A 146 18.37 -35.02 -15.13
C ILE A 146 18.41 -34.38 -13.74
N GLN A 147 19.56 -34.44 -13.07
CA GLN A 147 19.75 -33.83 -11.75
C GLN A 147 19.54 -32.31 -11.79
N ASN A 148 20.08 -31.61 -12.79
CA ASN A 148 19.92 -30.18 -12.98
C ASN A 148 18.47 -29.80 -13.28
N LEU A 149 17.77 -30.54 -14.12
CA LEU A 149 16.36 -30.34 -14.44
C LEU A 149 15.46 -30.53 -13.20
N THR A 150 15.69 -31.60 -12.44
CA THR A 150 14.89 -31.86 -11.20
C THR A 150 15.14 -30.80 -10.15
N LEU A 151 16.38 -30.37 -9.94
CA LEU A 151 16.71 -29.27 -9.01
C LEU A 151 16.07 -27.96 -9.47
N SER A 152 16.19 -27.62 -10.75
CA SER A 152 15.58 -26.41 -11.32
C SER A 152 14.06 -26.42 -11.18
N PHE A 153 13.41 -27.57 -11.40
CA PHE A 153 11.98 -27.71 -11.23
C PHE A 153 11.54 -27.52 -9.77
N ILE A 154 12.25 -28.09 -8.80
CA ILE A 154 11.95 -27.94 -7.37
C ILE A 154 12.06 -26.46 -6.96
N ILE A 155 13.14 -25.78 -7.38
CA ILE A 155 13.34 -24.35 -7.10
C ILE A 155 12.22 -23.52 -7.73
N ALA A 156 11.92 -23.72 -9.01
CA ALA A 156 10.88 -23.01 -9.71
C ALA A 156 9.48 -23.24 -9.11
N PHE A 157 9.21 -24.47 -8.70
CA PHE A 157 7.94 -24.81 -8.03
C PHE A 157 7.79 -24.09 -6.70
N THR A 158 8.84 -24.03 -5.88
CA THR A 158 8.81 -23.28 -4.62
C THR A 158 8.63 -21.79 -4.84
N ILE A 159 9.29 -21.20 -5.86
CA ILE A 159 9.12 -19.81 -6.27
C ILE A 159 7.67 -19.55 -6.70
N THR A 160 7.10 -20.42 -7.54
CA THR A 160 5.71 -20.28 -8.02
C THR A 160 4.71 -20.29 -6.87
N LEU A 161 4.86 -21.20 -5.91
CA LEU A 161 4.02 -21.26 -4.72
C LEU A 161 4.17 -20.01 -3.86
N ALA A 162 5.39 -19.52 -3.67
CA ALA A 162 5.67 -18.31 -2.90
C ALA A 162 5.05 -17.06 -3.55
N VAL A 163 5.20 -16.91 -4.87
CA VAL A 163 4.60 -15.82 -5.64
C VAL A 163 3.07 -15.84 -5.51
N LYS A 164 2.45 -16.99 -5.71
CA LYS A 164 0.99 -17.15 -5.61
C LYS A 164 0.47 -16.84 -4.21
N ARG A 165 1.16 -17.32 -3.17
CA ARG A 165 0.83 -17.03 -1.76
C ARG A 165 0.93 -15.54 -1.47
N ASN A 166 2.04 -14.91 -1.86
CA ASN A 166 2.28 -13.48 -1.62
C ASN A 166 1.25 -12.61 -2.34
N LEU A 167 0.93 -12.91 -3.61
CA LEU A 167 -0.10 -12.20 -4.36
C LEU A 167 -1.47 -12.30 -3.67
N LYS A 168 -1.87 -13.49 -3.23
CA LYS A 168 -3.15 -13.68 -2.51
C LYS A 168 -3.19 -12.86 -1.22
N THR A 169 -2.10 -12.85 -0.45
CA THR A 169 -1.99 -12.06 0.78
C THR A 169 -2.07 -10.56 0.50
N LEU A 170 -1.35 -10.08 -0.53
CA LEU A 170 -1.39 -8.66 -0.92
C LEU A 170 -2.79 -8.21 -1.35
N ILE A 171 -3.51 -9.05 -2.10
CA ILE A 171 -4.89 -8.75 -2.53
C ILE A 171 -5.84 -8.70 -1.32
N LEU A 172 -5.70 -9.64 -0.39
CA LEU A 172 -6.49 -9.67 0.84
C LEU A 172 -6.25 -8.39 1.66
N LEU A 173 -4.98 -8.05 1.92
CA LEU A 173 -4.62 -6.84 2.65
C LEU A 173 -5.12 -5.56 1.95
N LYS A 174 -5.09 -5.51 0.62
CA LYS A 174 -5.64 -4.40 -0.16
C LYS A 174 -7.16 -4.29 0.01
N SER A 175 -7.88 -5.41 -0.02
CA SER A 175 -9.34 -5.42 0.17
C SER A 175 -9.74 -5.01 1.59
N GLU A 176 -9.02 -5.48 2.61
CA GLU A 176 -9.22 -5.08 4.00
C GLU A 176 -8.94 -3.60 4.21
N ARG A 177 -7.88 -3.07 3.58
CA ARG A 177 -7.57 -1.64 3.62
C ARG A 177 -8.70 -0.81 3.01
N ILE A 178 -9.20 -1.20 1.83
CA ILE A 178 -10.31 -0.49 1.17
C ILE A 178 -11.57 -0.53 2.05
N ALA A 179 -11.92 -1.69 2.62
CA ALA A 179 -13.06 -1.83 3.52
C ALA A 179 -12.91 -0.93 4.77
N SER A 180 -11.72 -0.93 5.38
CA SER A 180 -11.41 -0.07 6.52
C SER A 180 -11.56 1.42 6.17
N PHE A 181 -11.05 1.85 5.00
CA PHE A 181 -11.22 3.24 4.56
C PHE A 181 -12.68 3.61 4.28
N THR A 182 -13.48 2.69 3.73
CA THR A 182 -14.90 2.92 3.49
C THR A 182 -15.67 3.12 4.79
N ILE A 183 -15.38 2.29 5.81
CA ILE A 183 -15.98 2.41 7.15
C ILE A 183 -15.58 3.75 7.80
N LYS A 184 -14.29 4.11 7.75
CA LYS A 184 -13.79 5.35 8.34
C LYS A 184 -14.31 6.63 7.68
N ARG A 185 -14.77 6.56 6.44
CA ARG A 185 -15.38 7.69 5.72
C ARG A 185 -16.88 7.80 5.93
N ASN A 186 -17.46 6.92 6.72
CA ASN A 186 -18.88 6.96 7.02
C ASN A 186 -19.13 7.82 8.26
N TYR A 187 -19.83 8.94 8.07
CA TYR A 187 -20.20 9.86 9.14
C TYR A 187 -20.95 9.17 10.28
N ASN A 188 -21.92 8.30 9.97
CA ASN A 188 -22.73 7.61 10.98
C ASN A 188 -21.89 6.73 11.91
N VAL A 189 -20.85 6.07 11.35
CA VAL A 189 -19.93 5.24 12.16
C VAL A 189 -19.12 6.12 13.12
N LEU A 190 -18.60 7.25 12.66
CA LEU A 190 -17.89 8.19 13.53
C LEU A 190 -18.82 8.76 14.58
N GLN A 191 -20.03 9.17 14.20
CA GLN A 191 -21.01 9.73 15.12
C GLN A 191 -21.38 8.74 16.23
N ASN A 192 -21.64 7.49 15.91
CA ASN A 192 -21.92 6.45 16.91
C ASN A 192 -20.76 6.27 17.88
N LEU A 193 -19.52 6.22 17.37
CA LEU A 193 -18.34 6.12 18.23
C LEU A 193 -18.14 7.36 19.12
N LEU A 194 -18.48 8.54 18.64
CA LEU A 194 -18.46 9.77 19.45
C LEU A 194 -19.60 9.79 20.47
N THR A 195 -20.79 9.28 20.14
CA THR A 195 -21.91 9.22 21.11
C THR A 195 -21.64 8.27 22.26
N GLU A 196 -20.97 7.16 22.01
CA GLU A 196 -20.55 6.20 23.04
C GLU A 196 -19.33 6.69 23.85
N GLY A 197 -18.59 7.66 23.31
CA GLY A 197 -17.37 8.20 23.92
C GLY A 197 -17.66 9.01 25.18
N GLU A 198 -16.76 8.91 26.16
CA GLU A 198 -16.79 9.70 27.38
C GLU A 198 -16.63 11.21 27.06
N PHE A 199 -17.51 12.05 27.62
CA PHE A 199 -17.41 13.49 27.47
C PHE A 199 -16.44 14.04 28.52
N ILE A 200 -15.47 14.82 28.09
CA ILE A 200 -14.46 15.44 28.95
C ILE A 200 -14.64 16.94 28.90
N ASP A 201 -15.03 17.53 30.05
CA ASP A 201 -15.06 18.97 30.23
C ASP A 201 -13.68 19.47 30.67
N LEU A 202 -12.96 20.08 29.74
CA LEU A 202 -11.64 20.65 30.02
C LEU A 202 -11.64 22.10 30.44
N ASN A 203 -12.81 22.68 30.69
CA ASN A 203 -12.98 24.11 31.07
C ASN A 203 -12.06 25.05 30.27
N TYR A 204 -12.47 25.38 29.03
CA TYR A 204 -11.64 26.07 28.02
C TYR A 204 -11.39 27.57 28.32
N GLN A 205 -11.61 28.08 29.53
CA GLN A 205 -11.59 29.53 29.81
C GLN A 205 -10.26 30.23 29.43
N ASN A 206 -9.14 29.52 29.36
CA ASN A 206 -7.85 30.08 28.96
C ASN A 206 -7.11 29.18 27.94
N ALA A 207 -7.83 28.35 27.18
CA ALA A 207 -7.20 27.53 26.15
C ALA A 207 -6.87 28.36 24.90
N MET A 208 -5.79 27.97 24.22
CA MET A 208 -5.47 28.54 22.93
C MET A 208 -6.45 28.03 21.89
N PHE A 209 -7.02 28.92 21.09
CA PHE A 209 -7.87 28.50 19.97
C PHE A 209 -7.56 29.30 18.70
N LEU A 210 -7.69 28.60 17.56
CA LEU A 210 -7.56 29.13 16.21
C LEU A 210 -8.85 28.85 15.43
N GLY A 211 -9.15 29.69 14.46
CA GLY A 211 -10.33 29.54 13.61
C GLY A 211 -11.56 30.20 14.14
N ASP A 212 -12.71 29.73 13.67
CA ASP A 212 -14.01 30.33 14.00
C ASP A 212 -14.44 29.96 15.42
N LYS A 213 -14.63 30.97 16.27
CA LYS A 213 -15.02 30.80 17.68
C LYS A 213 -16.44 30.24 17.82
N ASP A 214 -17.31 30.57 16.86
CA ASP A 214 -18.73 30.23 16.89
C ASP A 214 -19.03 28.94 16.06
N SER A 215 -17.99 28.29 15.55
CA SER A 215 -18.14 27.02 14.82
C SER A 215 -18.73 25.92 15.71
N TYR A 216 -19.73 25.23 15.19
CA TYR A 216 -20.32 24.03 15.80
C TYR A 216 -19.33 22.86 15.91
N LEU A 217 -18.31 22.79 15.06
CA LEU A 217 -17.28 21.78 15.10
C LEU A 217 -16.04 22.26 15.85
N SER A 218 -15.88 21.78 17.07
CA SER A 218 -14.69 22.02 17.89
C SER A 218 -13.76 20.81 17.88
N ILE A 219 -12.54 21.00 17.41
CA ILE A 219 -11.49 19.97 17.45
C ILE A 219 -10.44 20.40 18.47
N THR A 220 -10.35 19.67 19.58
CA THR A 220 -9.32 19.90 20.59
C THR A 220 -8.16 18.95 20.38
N THR A 221 -6.95 19.50 20.32
CA THR A 221 -5.71 18.71 20.24
C THR A 221 -4.85 18.94 21.48
N ILE A 222 -4.53 17.86 22.18
CA ILE A 222 -3.63 17.88 23.32
C ILE A 222 -2.27 17.40 22.83
N ILE A 223 -1.31 18.30 22.77
CA ILE A 223 -0.01 18.07 22.11
C ILE A 223 1.16 18.46 23.01
N THR A 224 2.33 17.97 22.68
CA THR A 224 3.61 18.42 23.27
C THR A 224 4.64 18.69 22.17
N PRO A 225 5.48 19.73 22.30
CA PRO A 225 6.49 20.09 21.30
C PRO A 225 7.54 19.00 21.04
N PHE A 226 7.72 18.07 21.94
CA PHE A 226 8.73 17.01 21.84
C PHE A 226 8.22 15.72 21.19
N CYS A 227 6.94 15.63 20.85
CA CYS A 227 6.36 14.42 20.31
C CYS A 227 6.35 14.42 18.77
N PRO A 228 7.02 13.45 18.11
CA PRO A 228 7.03 13.37 16.65
C PRO A 228 5.62 13.14 16.04
N TYR A 229 4.77 12.40 16.75
CA TYR A 229 3.37 12.16 16.33
C TYR A 229 2.54 13.44 16.39
N CYS A 230 2.83 14.34 17.34
CA CYS A 230 2.17 15.63 17.44
C CYS A 230 2.45 16.53 16.23
N LYS A 231 3.66 16.48 15.67
CA LYS A 231 4.00 17.22 14.43
C LYS A 231 3.08 16.84 13.27
N ALA A 232 2.85 15.54 13.08
CA ALA A 232 1.96 15.06 12.03
C ALA A 232 0.52 15.55 12.21
N ILE A 233 0.03 15.56 13.45
CA ILE A 233 -1.31 16.06 13.75
C ILE A 233 -1.40 17.57 13.55
N VAL A 234 -0.44 18.35 14.02
CA VAL A 234 -0.41 19.81 13.84
C VAL A 234 -0.40 20.15 12.34
N LYS A 235 0.36 19.40 11.53
CA LYS A 235 0.39 19.60 10.07
C LYS A 235 -0.98 19.38 9.42
N GLU A 236 -1.69 18.33 9.79
CA GLU A 236 -3.03 18.05 9.26
C GLU A 236 -4.06 19.06 9.81
N MET A 237 -3.94 19.48 11.07
CA MET A 237 -4.82 20.48 11.66
C MET A 237 -4.63 21.86 11.02
N LEU A 238 -3.41 22.28 10.71
CA LEU A 238 -3.14 23.51 9.96
C LEU A 238 -3.81 23.47 8.57
N TYR A 239 -3.82 22.33 7.91
CA TYR A 239 -4.55 22.15 6.65
C TYR A 239 -6.07 22.32 6.87
N LEU A 240 -6.65 21.64 7.86
CA LEU A 240 -8.08 21.70 8.15
C LEU A 240 -8.51 23.10 8.58
N TYR A 241 -7.73 23.75 9.42
CA TYR A 241 -7.94 25.12 9.90
C TYR A 241 -8.01 26.15 8.74
N ASN A 242 -7.14 25.99 7.73
CA ASN A 242 -7.14 26.89 6.57
C ASN A 242 -8.24 26.57 5.56
N ALA A 243 -8.74 25.33 5.52
CA ALA A 243 -9.70 24.87 4.53
C ALA A 243 -11.15 24.89 4.98
N TYR A 244 -11.41 24.88 6.30
CA TYR A 244 -12.75 24.69 6.85
C TYR A 244 -13.03 25.63 8.04
N PRO A 245 -14.29 26.07 8.23
CA PRO A 245 -14.69 26.89 9.37
C PRO A 245 -14.81 26.02 10.63
N ILE A 246 -13.69 25.72 11.24
CA ILE A 246 -13.60 24.91 12.47
C ILE A 246 -13.05 25.74 13.62
N LYS A 247 -13.41 25.37 14.85
CA LYS A 247 -12.77 25.83 16.06
C LYS A 247 -11.68 24.85 16.48
N TRP A 248 -10.43 25.23 16.27
CA TRP A 248 -9.31 24.40 16.72
C TRP A 248 -8.81 24.86 18.08
N VAL A 249 -9.01 24.03 19.10
CA VAL A 249 -8.51 24.26 20.47
C VAL A 249 -7.20 23.50 20.64
N ILE A 250 -6.18 24.19 21.15
CA ILE A 250 -4.86 23.65 21.37
C ILE A 250 -4.55 23.66 22.87
N ILE A 251 -4.27 22.50 23.42
CA ILE A 251 -3.85 22.33 24.81
C ILE A 251 -2.46 21.73 24.82
N LEU A 252 -1.53 22.39 25.50
CA LEU A 252 -0.18 21.88 25.63
C LEU A 252 -0.09 20.96 26.84
N ASN A 253 0.36 19.75 26.59
CA ASN A 253 0.69 18.79 27.65
C ASN A 253 2.14 18.94 28.07
N GLY A 254 2.43 18.68 29.34
CA GLY A 254 3.73 18.83 29.95
C GLY A 254 3.92 17.91 31.15
N SER A 255 4.96 18.14 31.94
CA SER A 255 5.19 17.40 33.17
C SER A 255 5.08 18.33 34.38
N PRO A 256 4.15 18.06 35.30
CA PRO A 256 4.08 18.80 36.55
C PRO A 256 5.32 18.62 37.41
N SER A 257 5.95 17.43 37.36
CA SER A 257 7.10 17.05 38.18
C SER A 257 8.44 17.65 37.68
N PHE A 258 8.50 18.10 36.42
CA PHE A 258 9.73 18.61 35.80
C PHE A 258 9.47 19.96 35.12
N PRO A 259 9.39 21.07 35.89
CA PRO A 259 9.07 22.40 35.36
C PRO A 259 9.96 22.89 34.22
N ASP A 260 11.25 22.54 34.27
CA ASP A 260 12.24 22.96 33.28
C ASP A 260 12.01 22.41 31.87
N ILE A 261 11.33 21.26 31.77
CA ILE A 261 10.97 20.65 30.49
C ILE A 261 9.84 21.43 29.81
N ASN A 262 9.06 22.19 30.56
CA ASN A 262 7.89 22.91 30.06
C ASN A 262 8.23 24.28 29.43
N ASN A 263 9.49 24.67 29.35
CA ASN A 263 9.89 25.98 28.83
C ASN A 263 9.40 26.27 27.41
N GLN A 264 9.34 25.28 26.54
CA GLN A 264 8.87 25.47 25.16
C GLN A 264 7.34 25.59 25.10
N GLN A 265 6.62 24.85 25.94
CA GLN A 265 5.16 24.98 26.09
C GLN A 265 4.80 26.38 26.58
N LEU A 266 5.46 26.83 27.64
CA LEU A 266 5.27 28.16 28.21
C LEU A 266 5.57 29.27 27.19
N HIS A 267 6.61 29.10 26.40
CA HIS A 267 6.96 30.02 25.32
C HIS A 267 5.84 30.09 24.26
N TRP A 268 5.27 28.97 23.84
CA TRP A 268 4.18 28.94 22.88
C TRP A 268 2.92 29.61 23.42
N GLU A 269 2.59 29.41 24.69
CA GLU A 269 1.44 30.09 25.33
C GLU A 269 1.64 31.58 25.42
N GLU A 270 2.84 32.03 25.74
CA GLU A 270 3.14 33.46 25.82
C GLU A 270 3.04 34.13 24.44
N ILE A 271 3.61 33.49 23.39
CA ILE A 271 3.48 33.95 22.01
C ILE A 271 2.01 34.04 21.61
N TYR A 272 1.20 33.02 21.91
CA TYR A 272 -0.21 33.03 21.56
C TYR A 272 -0.95 34.22 22.19
N LYS A 273 -0.62 34.56 23.44
CA LYS A 273 -1.21 35.73 24.16
C LYS A 273 -0.78 37.05 23.53
N LEU A 274 0.45 37.17 23.09
CA LEU A 274 1.02 38.37 22.49
C LEU A 274 0.61 38.56 21.03
N ASN A 275 0.77 37.52 20.21
CA ASN A 275 0.50 37.54 18.77
C ASN A 275 0.10 36.17 18.24
N LYS A 276 -1.16 36.03 17.86
CA LYS A 276 -1.70 34.77 17.30
C LYS A 276 -1.07 34.38 15.97
N ASP A 277 -0.73 35.33 15.12
CA ASP A 277 -0.15 35.02 13.79
C ASP A 277 1.28 34.48 13.93
N GLU A 278 2.02 35.02 14.90
CA GLU A 278 3.35 34.50 15.24
C GLU A 278 3.26 33.08 15.80
N PHE A 279 2.25 32.80 16.63
CA PHE A 279 1.99 31.45 17.13
C PHE A 279 1.69 30.47 15.99
N VAL A 280 0.87 30.86 15.02
CA VAL A 280 0.59 30.03 13.82
C VAL A 280 1.87 29.75 13.04
N ASN A 281 2.75 30.75 12.90
CA ASN A 281 4.07 30.56 12.27
C ASN A 281 4.94 29.58 13.04
N GLU A 282 4.92 29.61 14.37
CA GLU A 282 5.65 28.63 15.21
C GLU A 282 5.09 27.21 15.03
N LEU A 283 3.78 27.05 14.93
CA LEU A 283 3.14 25.76 14.59
C LEU A 283 3.58 25.25 13.21
N HIS A 284 3.64 26.14 12.21
CA HIS A 284 4.16 25.78 10.88
C HIS A 284 5.62 25.34 10.90
N LYS A 285 6.47 26.03 11.67
CA LYS A 285 7.86 25.64 11.83
C LYS A 285 7.98 24.27 12.50
N PHE A 286 7.23 24.06 13.59
CA PHE A 286 7.17 22.78 14.29
C PHE A 286 6.72 21.62 13.38
N ALA A 287 5.63 21.82 12.60
CA ALA A 287 5.10 20.82 11.71
C ALA A 287 6.07 20.41 10.58
N ASN A 288 6.98 21.32 10.17
CA ASN A 288 7.92 21.09 9.06
C ASN A 288 9.36 20.78 9.51
N ASP A 289 9.57 20.41 10.76
CA ASP A 289 10.91 20.08 11.32
C ASP A 289 11.98 21.17 11.15
N LYS A 290 11.58 22.42 10.98
CA LYS A 290 12.53 23.52 10.91
C LYS A 290 13.09 23.78 12.31
N ASN A 291 14.38 23.52 12.49
CA ASN A 291 15.09 23.78 13.75
C ASN A 291 14.90 25.24 14.17
N ASN A 292 14.18 25.43 15.26
CA ASN A 292 13.92 26.74 15.80
C ASN A 292 15.02 27.14 16.78
N LYS A 293 15.89 28.03 16.35
CA LYS A 293 16.53 28.96 17.29
C LYS A 293 15.51 30.06 17.59
N THR A 294 14.48 29.74 18.37
CA THR A 294 13.53 30.74 18.83
C THR A 294 14.18 31.56 19.93
N THR A 295 14.08 32.88 19.84
CA THR A 295 14.31 33.80 20.94
C THR A 295 13.35 33.40 22.07
N LYS A 296 13.91 32.88 23.16
CA LYS A 296 13.13 32.40 24.30
C LYS A 296 12.46 33.61 24.97
N ILE A 297 11.14 33.78 24.72
CA ILE A 297 10.33 34.73 25.46
C ILE A 297 10.13 34.14 26.86
N LYS A 298 10.38 34.93 27.88
CA LYS A 298 10.18 34.52 29.27
C LYS A 298 8.69 34.59 29.57
N ALA A 299 8.08 33.48 29.94
CA ALA A 299 6.65 33.42 30.26
C ALA A 299 6.34 34.23 31.53
N SER A 300 5.18 34.91 31.50
CA SER A 300 4.66 35.64 32.66
C SER A 300 4.21 34.69 33.78
N GLU A 301 4.19 35.14 35.01
CA GLU A 301 3.73 34.33 36.15
C GLU A 301 2.26 33.88 35.99
N GLN A 302 1.45 34.69 35.33
CA GLN A 302 0.08 34.33 35.01
C GLN A 302 0.02 33.17 34.01
N THR A 303 0.84 33.22 32.95
CA THR A 303 0.92 32.13 31.96
C THR A 303 1.37 30.80 32.59
N LYS A 304 2.33 30.86 33.50
CA LYS A 304 2.76 29.69 34.28
C LYS A 304 1.62 29.11 35.10
N ARG A 305 0.87 29.94 35.85
CA ARG A 305 -0.28 29.49 36.66
C ARG A 305 -1.35 28.85 35.79
N ASP A 306 -1.74 29.48 34.69
CA ASP A 306 -2.75 28.99 33.75
C ASP A 306 -2.31 27.61 33.15
N PHE A 307 -1.06 27.50 32.77
CA PHE A 307 -0.48 26.24 32.23
C PHE A 307 -0.53 25.12 33.30
N PHE A 308 -0.04 25.35 34.50
CA PHE A 308 -0.06 24.33 35.55
C PHE A 308 -1.47 23.95 36.01
N ASN A 309 -2.42 24.88 36.01
CA ASN A 309 -3.81 24.55 36.28
C ASN A 309 -4.40 23.63 35.19
N ARG A 310 -4.06 23.85 33.91
CA ARG A 310 -4.49 22.96 32.83
C ARG A 310 -3.83 21.57 32.94
N LEU A 311 -2.56 21.48 33.33
CA LEU A 311 -1.93 20.16 33.56
C LEU A 311 -2.67 19.37 34.64
N LYS A 312 -3.08 20.03 35.75
CA LYS A 312 -3.88 19.36 36.80
C LYS A 312 -5.24 18.89 36.26
N LEU A 313 -5.90 19.67 35.39
CA LEU A 313 -7.15 19.26 34.76
C LEU A 313 -6.96 18.07 33.82
N LEU A 314 -5.86 18.01 33.05
CA LEU A 314 -5.55 16.86 32.22
C LEU A 314 -5.32 15.60 33.07
N GLU A 315 -4.58 15.73 34.17
CA GLU A 315 -4.33 14.64 35.11
C GLU A 315 -5.62 14.14 35.77
N ALA A 316 -6.48 15.05 36.24
CA ALA A 316 -7.80 14.73 36.83
C ALA A 316 -8.72 13.98 35.85
N ASN A 317 -8.61 14.26 34.54
CA ASN A 317 -9.36 13.60 33.49
C ASN A 317 -8.60 12.38 32.92
N ARG A 318 -7.51 11.94 33.54
CA ARG A 318 -6.66 10.79 33.12
C ARG A 318 -6.13 10.90 31.69
N ILE A 319 -5.86 12.13 31.22
CA ILE A 319 -5.28 12.40 29.92
C ILE A 319 -3.76 12.54 30.08
N ASP A 320 -3.07 11.44 30.00
CA ASP A 320 -1.61 11.32 30.16
C ASP A 320 -0.86 11.24 28.84
N LYS A 321 -1.58 11.01 27.72
CA LYS A 321 -0.98 10.75 26.40
C LYS A 321 -1.06 11.94 25.47
N SER A 322 0.03 12.15 24.73
CA SER A 322 0.09 13.10 23.62
C SER A 322 0.55 12.36 22.35
N PRO A 323 -0.10 12.56 21.23
CA PRO A 323 -1.27 13.42 21.01
C PRO A 323 -2.60 12.77 21.45
N THR A 324 -3.51 13.55 22.04
CA THR A 324 -4.91 13.17 22.24
C THR A 324 -5.79 14.16 21.48
N ILE A 325 -6.85 13.68 20.83
CA ILE A 325 -7.76 14.50 20.02
C ILE A 325 -9.17 14.33 20.58
N LEU A 326 -9.86 15.44 20.76
CA LEU A 326 -11.28 15.44 21.11
C LEU A 326 -12.09 16.16 20.05
N ILE A 327 -13.27 15.66 19.77
CA ILE A 327 -14.26 16.25 18.87
C ILE A 327 -15.47 16.64 19.71
N ASN A 328 -15.77 17.94 19.79
CA ASN A 328 -16.85 18.49 20.63
C ASN A 328 -16.81 17.92 22.08
N GLY A 329 -15.62 17.86 22.69
CA GLY A 329 -15.40 17.38 24.05
C GLY A 329 -15.31 15.85 24.21
N LYS A 330 -15.46 15.05 23.14
CA LYS A 330 -15.39 13.60 23.21
C LYS A 330 -14.11 13.07 22.61
N ILE A 331 -13.46 12.12 23.28
CA ILE A 331 -12.19 11.55 22.81
C ILE A 331 -12.40 10.84 21.46
N LEU A 332 -11.57 11.19 20.48
CA LEU A 332 -11.53 10.50 19.21
C LEU A 332 -11.03 9.07 19.38
N SER A 333 -11.82 8.11 18.94
CA SER A 333 -11.44 6.69 19.00
C SER A 333 -10.09 6.44 18.32
N ARG A 334 -9.25 5.57 18.91
CA ARG A 334 -7.94 5.14 18.38
C ARG A 334 -7.97 4.58 16.96
N TYR A 335 -9.14 4.19 16.48
CA TYR A 335 -9.33 3.68 15.12
C TYR A 335 -9.32 4.80 14.06
N TYR A 336 -9.51 6.07 14.46
CA TYR A 336 -9.49 7.23 13.58
C TYR A 336 -8.18 8.01 13.70
N ASN A 337 -7.75 8.57 12.58
CA ASN A 337 -6.69 9.56 12.53
C ASN A 337 -7.28 10.89 12.05
N ILE A 338 -6.69 12.01 12.44
CA ILE A 338 -7.11 13.33 11.97
C ILE A 338 -7.10 13.44 10.43
N ARG A 339 -6.23 12.67 9.75
CA ARG A 339 -6.21 12.56 8.29
C ARG A 339 -7.49 12.01 7.68
N ASP A 340 -8.22 11.21 8.42
CA ASP A 340 -9.47 10.63 7.94
C ASP A 340 -10.55 11.70 7.84
N PHE A 341 -10.42 12.80 8.61
CA PHE A 341 -11.39 13.89 8.70
C PHE A 341 -11.61 14.65 7.41
N LYS A 342 -10.58 14.82 6.59
CA LYS A 342 -10.73 15.51 5.29
C LYS A 342 -11.81 14.90 4.37
N TYR A 343 -12.24 13.67 4.64
CA TYR A 343 -13.28 12.98 3.86
C TYR A 343 -14.68 13.07 4.47
N ILE A 344 -14.79 13.44 5.74
CA ILE A 344 -16.05 13.47 6.50
C ILE A 344 -16.33 14.81 7.14
N ILE A 345 -15.40 15.77 7.04
CA ILE A 345 -15.49 17.04 7.74
C ILE A 345 -16.70 17.88 7.28
N ASN A 346 -17.04 17.83 5.99
CA ASN A 346 -18.22 18.50 5.48
C ASN A 346 -19.49 17.94 6.12
N ASP A 347 -19.61 16.63 6.22
CA ASP A 347 -20.73 15.97 6.90
C ASP A 347 -20.78 16.32 8.40
N LEU A 348 -19.61 16.50 9.04
CA LEU A 348 -19.53 16.92 10.44
C LEU A 348 -19.99 18.38 10.63
N ILE A 349 -19.65 19.26 9.70
CA ILE A 349 -20.05 20.68 9.77
C ILE A 349 -21.55 20.84 9.48
N GLU A 350 -22.09 20.08 8.52
CA GLU A 350 -23.49 20.21 8.08
C GLU A 350 -24.50 19.51 8.98
N LYS A 351 -24.09 18.45 9.72
CA LYS A 351 -25.01 17.56 10.44
C LYS A 351 -24.90 17.65 11.97
N ILE A 352 -23.97 18.44 12.50
CA ILE A 352 -23.89 18.78 13.93
C ILE A 352 -24.65 20.09 14.17
#